data_85209b5b3ba2eb7328c486c1bcec60b8
#
_entry.id   85209b5b3ba2eb7328c486c1bcec60b8
#
_cell.length_a   1.000
_cell.length_b   1.000
_cell.length_c   1.000
_cell.angle_alpha   90.00
_cell.angle_beta   90.00
_cell.angle_gamma   90.00
#
_symmetry.space_group_name_H-M   'P 1'
#
loop_
_entity.id
_entity.type
_entity.pdbx_description
1 polymer ?
#
loop_
_entity_poly.entity_id
_entity_poly.type
_entity_poly.pdbx_seq_one_letter_code
_entity_poly.pdbx_strand_id
1 'polypeptide(L)'
;ELLRARGESIVVVDNHEQGRYLPGVYARRLPAIIGDARQERTLRDAGLLRAKALLCVTNSDLANLEIGLNAKLLRPDMPVILRIFDQELAQSLRERLEMPMVYSMSSIAAEVLVGYSERPPR
;
A
#
# COMPACT_ATOMS: atom_id res chain seq x y z
N GLU A 1 3.33 -7.80 -8.11
CA GLU A 1 3.52 -8.68 -9.26
C GLU A 1 2.22 -9.01 -9.99
N LEU A 2 1.17 -9.27 -9.24
CA LEU A 2 -0.16 -9.49 -9.82
C LEU A 2 -0.66 -8.27 -10.60
N LEU A 3 -0.44 -7.07 -10.07
CA LEU A 3 -0.83 -5.83 -10.75
C LEU A 3 -0.08 -5.67 -12.06
N ARG A 4 1.21 -5.98 -12.06
CA ARG A 4 2.04 -5.91 -13.26
C ARG A 4 1.57 -6.93 -14.30
N ALA A 5 1.21 -8.14 -13.87
CA ALA A 5 0.70 -9.18 -14.76
C ALA A 5 -0.59 -8.76 -15.46
N ARG A 6 -1.36 -7.82 -14.86
CA ARG A 6 -2.56 -7.24 -15.46
C ARG A 6 -2.29 -6.01 -16.31
N GLY A 7 -1.02 -5.70 -16.58
CA GLY A 7 -0.63 -4.54 -17.39
C GLY A 7 -0.63 -3.21 -16.65
N GLU A 8 -0.75 -3.22 -15.32
CA GLU A 8 -0.70 -1.99 -14.53
C GLU A 8 0.75 -1.51 -14.35
N SER A 9 0.95 -0.20 -14.43
CA SER A 9 2.24 0.42 -14.17
C SER A 9 2.44 0.56 -12.67
N ILE A 10 3.60 0.14 -12.17
CA ILE A 10 3.94 0.16 -10.75
C ILE A 10 5.19 0.99 -10.53
N VAL A 11 5.13 1.91 -9.55
CA VAL A 11 6.29 2.63 -9.05
C VAL A 11 6.46 2.26 -7.58
N VAL A 12 7.67 1.94 -7.19
CA VAL A 12 8.01 1.59 -5.81
C VAL A 12 8.69 2.78 -5.15
N VAL A 13 8.29 3.10 -3.93
CA VAL A 13 8.93 4.15 -3.13
C VAL A 13 9.50 3.50 -1.87
N ASP A 14 10.77 3.74 -1.61
CA ASP A 14 11.47 3.23 -0.43
C ASP A 14 12.36 4.35 0.12
N ASN A 15 12.44 4.46 1.44
CA ASN A 15 13.28 5.47 2.08
C ASN A 15 14.74 5.04 2.22
N HIS A 16 15.07 3.81 1.86
CA HIS A 16 16.42 3.27 1.93
C HIS A 16 16.91 2.81 0.57
N GLU A 17 18.07 3.32 0.15
CA GLU A 17 18.71 2.92 -1.08
C GLU A 17 19.05 1.41 -1.10
N GLN A 18 19.27 0.82 0.08
CA GLN A 18 19.54 -0.59 0.25
C GLN A 18 18.37 -1.32 0.90
N GLY A 19 17.15 -0.90 0.57
CA GLY A 19 15.94 -1.51 1.08
C GLY A 19 15.87 -3.01 0.77
N ARG A 20 15.28 -3.77 1.70
CA ARG A 20 15.23 -5.24 1.65
C ARG A 20 14.67 -5.80 0.35
N TYR A 21 13.68 -5.13 -0.22
CA TYR A 21 12.98 -5.61 -1.42
C TYR A 21 13.47 -4.97 -2.72
N LEU A 22 14.34 -3.97 -2.66
CA LEU A 22 14.81 -3.27 -3.83
C LEU A 22 15.54 -4.16 -4.85
N PRO A 23 16.37 -5.14 -4.46
CA PRO A 23 16.96 -6.02 -5.47
C PRO A 23 15.94 -6.72 -6.35
N GLY A 24 14.82 -7.16 -5.76
CA GLY A 24 13.72 -7.77 -6.53
C GLY A 24 13.01 -6.77 -7.43
N VAL A 25 12.86 -5.53 -6.96
CA VAL A 25 12.29 -4.45 -7.76
C VAL A 25 13.15 -4.15 -8.98
N TYR A 26 14.45 -4.02 -8.78
CA TYR A 26 15.39 -3.76 -9.89
C TYR A 26 15.46 -4.95 -10.86
N ALA A 27 15.44 -6.16 -10.35
CA ALA A 27 15.43 -7.36 -11.18
C ALA A 27 14.21 -7.43 -12.10
N ARG A 28 13.07 -6.87 -11.68
CA ARG A 28 11.85 -6.79 -12.46
C ARG A 28 11.77 -5.51 -13.31
N ARG A 29 12.79 -4.68 -13.27
CA ARG A 29 12.86 -3.39 -13.99
C ARG A 29 11.70 -2.46 -13.65
N LEU A 30 11.23 -2.50 -12.40
CA LEU A 30 10.21 -1.57 -11.92
C LEU A 30 10.88 -0.25 -11.54
N PRO A 31 10.28 0.90 -11.88
CA PRO A 31 10.77 2.20 -11.41
C PRO A 31 10.76 2.25 -9.89
N ALA A 32 11.83 2.78 -9.30
CA ALA A 32 11.95 2.97 -7.88
C ALA A 32 12.35 4.40 -7.57
N ILE A 33 11.65 5.00 -6.60
CA ILE A 33 11.98 6.33 -6.08
C ILE A 33 12.52 6.13 -4.67
N ILE A 34 13.71 6.64 -4.41
CA ILE A 34 14.30 6.60 -3.07
C ILE A 34 13.94 7.92 -2.37
N GLY A 35 13.19 7.83 -1.30
CA GLY A 35 12.76 9.00 -0.55
C GLY A 35 11.77 8.65 0.53
N ASP A 36 11.44 9.63 1.35
CA ASP A 36 10.48 9.48 2.42
C ASP A 36 9.07 9.75 1.89
N ALA A 37 8.26 8.70 1.80
CA ALA A 37 6.90 8.80 1.28
C ALA A 37 5.95 9.62 2.16
N ARG A 38 6.37 9.97 3.39
CA ARG A 38 5.60 10.89 4.23
C ARG A 38 5.70 12.32 3.73
N GLN A 39 6.67 12.62 2.88
CA GLN A 39 6.86 13.95 2.29
C GLN A 39 6.06 14.05 1.00
N GLU A 40 5.35 15.17 0.84
CA GLU A 40 4.57 15.45 -0.35
C GLU A 40 5.41 15.37 -1.63
N ARG A 41 6.62 15.92 -1.57
CA ARG A 41 7.53 15.93 -2.71
C ARG A 41 7.82 14.53 -3.24
N THR A 42 8.07 13.58 -2.34
CA THR A 42 8.36 12.20 -2.72
C THR A 42 7.16 11.57 -3.42
N LEU A 43 5.96 11.77 -2.89
CA LEU A 43 4.74 11.26 -3.50
C LEU A 43 4.48 11.86 -4.88
N ARG A 44 4.72 13.16 -5.04
CA ARG A 44 4.59 13.82 -6.33
C ARG A 44 5.61 13.29 -7.35
N ASP A 45 6.85 13.12 -6.92
CA ASP A 45 7.92 12.57 -7.77
C ASP A 45 7.60 11.14 -8.22
N ALA A 46 6.92 10.37 -7.38
CA ALA A 46 6.48 9.02 -7.72
C ALA A 46 5.25 8.99 -8.65
N GLY A 47 4.63 10.13 -8.91
CA GLY A 47 3.49 10.21 -9.82
C GLY A 47 2.14 10.09 -9.15
N LEU A 48 2.03 10.45 -7.86
CA LEU A 48 0.78 10.34 -7.12
C LEU A 48 -0.40 11.02 -7.81
N LEU A 49 -0.17 12.19 -8.43
CA LEU A 49 -1.26 12.95 -9.06
C LEU A 49 -1.88 12.21 -10.25
N ARG A 50 -1.19 11.21 -10.80
CA ARG A 50 -1.68 10.41 -11.93
C ARG A 50 -1.90 8.95 -11.57
N ALA A 51 -1.66 8.59 -10.31
CA ALA A 51 -1.81 7.21 -9.86
C ALA A 51 -3.27 6.80 -9.79
N LYS A 52 -3.56 5.53 -10.02
CA LYS A 52 -4.90 4.97 -9.84
C LYS A 52 -5.19 4.64 -8.39
N ALA A 53 -4.16 4.28 -7.65
CA ALA A 53 -4.28 3.90 -6.23
C ALA A 53 -2.92 4.00 -5.57
N LEU A 54 -2.93 4.09 -4.25
CA LEU A 54 -1.73 4.04 -3.42
C LEU A 54 -1.85 2.89 -2.42
N LEU A 55 -0.80 2.07 -2.34
CA LEU A 55 -0.70 1.00 -1.36
C LEU A 55 0.43 1.34 -0.38
N CYS A 56 0.08 1.49 0.89
CA CYS A 56 1.03 1.79 1.96
C CYS A 56 1.33 0.51 2.72
N VAL A 57 2.46 -0.10 2.41
CA VAL A 57 2.80 -1.46 2.88
C VAL A 57 4.18 -1.51 3.55
N THR A 58 4.59 -0.42 4.18
CA THR A 58 5.81 -0.43 4.99
C THR A 58 5.61 -1.30 6.24
N ASN A 59 6.66 -1.56 6.98
CA ASN A 59 6.55 -2.33 8.22
C ASN A 59 6.21 -1.46 9.44
N SER A 60 5.82 -0.22 9.23
CA SER A 60 5.42 0.71 10.30
C SER A 60 3.97 1.16 10.09
N ASP A 61 3.10 0.81 11.04
CA ASP A 61 1.69 1.23 11.01
C ASP A 61 1.57 2.76 10.98
N LEU A 62 2.37 3.44 11.79
CA LEU A 62 2.35 4.90 11.86
C LEU A 62 2.76 5.52 10.53
N ALA A 63 3.81 5.02 9.91
CA ALA A 63 4.24 5.51 8.61
C ALA A 63 3.17 5.26 7.54
N ASN A 64 2.55 4.09 7.51
CA ASN A 64 1.49 3.78 6.57
C ASN A 64 0.31 4.72 6.73
N LEU A 65 -0.09 4.99 7.97
CA LEU A 65 -1.18 5.93 8.25
C LEU A 65 -0.82 7.35 7.81
N GLU A 66 0.37 7.80 8.14
CA GLU A 66 0.84 9.15 7.81
C GLU A 66 0.90 9.36 6.30
N ILE A 67 1.46 8.40 5.58
CA ILE A 67 1.54 8.44 4.11
C ILE A 67 0.14 8.48 3.51
N GLY A 68 -0.74 7.61 3.98
CA GLY A 68 -2.10 7.52 3.48
C GLY A 68 -2.91 8.80 3.70
N LEU A 69 -2.80 9.40 4.88
CA LEU A 69 -3.47 10.65 5.18
C LEU A 69 -2.94 11.79 4.31
N ASN A 70 -1.63 11.89 4.14
CA ASN A 70 -1.04 12.91 3.28
C ASN A 70 -1.48 12.74 1.83
N ALA A 71 -1.54 11.50 1.35
CA ALA A 71 -2.01 11.23 0.00
C ALA A 71 -3.47 11.64 -0.19
N LYS A 72 -4.31 11.40 0.79
CA LYS A 72 -5.73 11.82 0.75
C LYS A 72 -5.90 13.34 0.75
N LEU A 73 -5.00 14.06 1.39
CA LEU A 73 -4.99 15.53 1.33
C LEU A 73 -4.66 16.03 -0.07
N LEU A 74 -3.75 15.35 -0.77
CA LEU A 74 -3.36 15.72 -2.13
C LEU A 74 -4.39 15.27 -3.17
N ARG A 75 -4.98 14.10 -2.98
CA ARG A 75 -5.97 13.53 -3.90
C ARG A 75 -7.09 12.84 -3.10
N PRO A 76 -8.11 13.59 -2.69
CA PRO A 76 -9.20 13.03 -1.88
C PRO A 76 -9.96 11.89 -2.55
N ASP A 77 -10.00 11.87 -3.87
CA ASP A 77 -10.73 10.86 -4.65
C ASP A 77 -9.96 9.57 -4.89
N MET A 78 -8.65 9.55 -4.58
CA MET A 78 -7.81 8.40 -4.89
C MET A 78 -8.00 7.29 -3.87
N PRO A 79 -8.15 6.03 -4.32
CA PRO A 79 -8.15 4.91 -3.40
C PRO A 79 -6.78 4.76 -2.71
N VAL A 80 -6.80 4.68 -1.38
CA VAL A 80 -5.58 4.45 -0.58
C VAL A 80 -5.81 3.21 0.26
N ILE A 81 -4.92 2.23 0.12
CA ILE A 81 -4.97 0.99 0.87
C ILE A 81 -3.84 1.00 1.89
N LEU A 82 -4.18 0.85 3.17
CA LEU A 82 -3.23 0.84 4.27
C LEU A 82 -3.11 -0.55 4.85
N ARG A 83 -1.89 -1.05 4.97
CA ARG A 83 -1.61 -2.23 5.76
C ARG A 83 -1.32 -1.81 7.19
N ILE A 84 -2.15 -2.26 8.13
CA ILE A 84 -2.01 -1.98 9.55
C ILE A 84 -1.91 -3.32 10.28
N PHE A 85 -0.82 -3.55 11.01
CA PHE A 85 -0.61 -4.80 11.75
C PHE A 85 -1.48 -4.87 13.01
N ASP A 86 -1.66 -3.74 13.70
CA ASP A 86 -2.47 -3.67 14.90
C ASP A 86 -3.96 -3.74 14.54
N GLN A 87 -4.62 -4.82 14.94
CA GLN A 87 -6.03 -5.05 14.61
C GLN A 87 -6.97 -4.04 15.25
N GLU A 88 -6.69 -3.62 16.48
CA GLU A 88 -7.51 -2.62 17.16
C GLU A 88 -7.41 -1.28 16.47
N LEU A 89 -6.20 -0.89 16.08
CA LEU A 89 -5.99 0.33 15.31
C LEU A 89 -6.69 0.25 13.96
N ALA A 90 -6.55 -0.85 13.24
CA ALA A 90 -7.19 -1.04 11.95
C ALA A 90 -8.71 -0.92 12.07
N GLN A 91 -9.30 -1.55 13.08
CA GLN A 91 -10.74 -1.48 13.33
C GLN A 91 -11.18 -0.05 13.65
N SER A 92 -10.43 0.65 14.49
CA SER A 92 -10.73 2.05 14.85
C SER A 92 -10.67 2.96 13.62
N LEU A 93 -9.69 2.77 12.75
CA LEU A 93 -9.57 3.56 11.53
C LEU A 93 -10.75 3.33 10.60
N ARG A 94 -11.17 2.08 10.43
CA ARG A 94 -12.31 1.76 9.58
C ARG A 94 -13.62 2.32 10.12
N GLU A 95 -13.86 2.18 11.43
CA GLU A 95 -15.15 2.52 12.04
C GLU A 95 -15.26 3.98 12.45
N ARG A 96 -14.21 4.54 13.04
CA ARG A 96 -14.23 5.90 13.60
C ARG A 96 -13.79 6.97 12.64
N LEU A 97 -12.85 6.66 11.76
CA LEU A 97 -12.31 7.61 10.78
C LEU A 97 -12.83 7.32 9.38
N GLU A 98 -13.76 6.39 9.24
CA GLU A 98 -14.41 6.06 7.96
C GLU A 98 -13.38 5.77 6.85
N MET A 99 -12.35 5.00 7.18
CA MET A 99 -11.32 4.59 6.23
C MET A 99 -11.52 3.13 5.84
N PRO A 100 -12.39 2.83 4.87
CA PRO A 100 -12.75 1.44 4.54
C PRO A 100 -11.62 0.64 3.92
N MET A 101 -10.59 1.30 3.41
CA MET A 101 -9.46 0.65 2.72
C MET A 101 -8.31 0.30 3.65
N VAL A 102 -8.56 0.17 4.94
CA VAL A 102 -7.56 -0.25 5.93
C VAL A 102 -7.68 -1.75 6.16
N TYR A 103 -6.58 -2.46 6.04
CA TYR A 103 -6.52 -3.91 6.23
C TYR A 103 -5.47 -4.27 7.26
N SER A 104 -5.81 -5.18 8.19
CA SER A 104 -4.82 -5.83 9.03
C SER A 104 -4.29 -7.09 8.32
N MET A 105 -3.07 -7.50 8.65
CA MET A 105 -2.50 -8.73 8.07
C MET A 105 -3.35 -9.96 8.44
N SER A 106 -3.84 -10.00 9.68
CA SER A 106 -4.70 -11.10 10.14
C SER A 106 -6.01 -11.16 9.38
N SER A 107 -6.63 -10.01 9.12
CA SER A 107 -7.87 -9.94 8.36
C SER A 107 -7.67 -10.40 6.92
N ILE A 108 -6.60 -9.96 6.28
CA ILE A 108 -6.28 -10.38 4.91
C ILE A 108 -6.06 -11.89 4.86
N ALA A 109 -5.29 -12.44 5.79
CA ALA A 109 -5.02 -13.87 5.84
C ALA A 109 -6.30 -14.67 6.05
N ALA A 110 -7.19 -14.22 6.94
CA ALA A 110 -8.47 -14.88 7.19
C ALA A 110 -9.34 -14.89 5.94
N GLU A 111 -9.47 -13.76 5.26
CA GLU A 111 -10.25 -13.65 4.02
C GLU A 111 -9.71 -14.55 2.92
N VAL A 112 -8.40 -14.61 2.75
CA VAL A 112 -7.75 -15.46 1.77
C VAL A 112 -8.02 -16.94 2.07
N LEU A 113 -7.88 -17.35 3.33
CA LEU A 113 -8.12 -18.73 3.75
C LEU A 113 -9.59 -19.14 3.54
N VAL A 114 -10.53 -18.29 3.94
CA VAL A 114 -11.96 -18.54 3.75
C VAL A 114 -12.28 -18.63 2.26
N GLY A 115 -11.83 -17.69 1.46
CA GLY A 115 -12.05 -17.70 0.03
C GLY A 115 -11.45 -18.91 -0.65
N TYR A 116 -10.30 -19.40 -0.18
CA TYR A 116 -9.66 -20.58 -0.72
C TYR A 116 -10.45 -21.86 -0.40
N SER A 117 -10.93 -21.96 0.85
CA SER A 117 -11.70 -23.15 1.27
C SER A 117 -13.10 -23.23 0.63
N GLU A 118 -13.68 -22.10 0.24
CA GLU A 118 -14.99 -22.05 -0.41
C GLU A 118 -14.95 -22.30 -1.92
N ARG A 119 -13.76 -22.23 -2.52
CA ARG A 119 -13.62 -22.49 -3.96
C ARG A 119 -13.68 -23.98 -4.25
N PRO A 120 -14.43 -24.40 -5.31
CA PRO A 120 -14.42 -25.79 -5.70
C PRO A 120 -13.01 -26.19 -6.18
N PRO A 121 -12.59 -27.43 -5.94
CA PRO A 121 -11.31 -27.90 -6.44
C PRO A 121 -11.27 -27.85 -7.95
N ARG A 122 -10.13 -27.45 -8.45
CA ARG A 122 -9.88 -27.42 -9.90
C ARG A 122 -9.16 -28.66 -10.37
#